data_18b6dc3859ab93b3880864a4593070e9
#
_entry.id   18b6dc3859ab93b3880864a4593070e9
#
_cell.length_a   1.000
_cell.length_b   1.000
_cell.length_c   1.000
_cell.angle_alpha   90.00
_cell.angle_beta   90.00
_cell.angle_gamma   90.00
#
_symmetry.space_group_name_H-M   'P 1'
#
loop_
_entity.id
_entity.type
_entity.pdbx_description
1 polymer ?
#
loop_
_entity_poly.entity_id
_entity_poly.type
_entity_poly.pdbx_seq_one_letter_code
_entity_poly.pdbx_strand_id
1 'polypeptide(L)'
;MLNGFSFRYSFTKHRSYFYQLVLLLGFKPHNIDLYKLAFCHSSLSLTDKNGNPLNNERLEFIGDAILDAVIADLLYIQFPNENEGRLSLMRSNLVNRKNLDKLSQETGIADFIITKIDNNHNQHVAGNAFEALIGAIYYDRGFYK
;
A
#
# COMPACT_ATOMS: atom_id res chain seq x y z
N MET A 1 -7.29 14.20 13.98
CA MET A 1 -8.64 14.22 13.41
C MET A 1 -8.59 14.78 12.00
N LEU A 2 -8.68 13.89 10.99
CA LEU A 2 -8.71 14.25 9.55
C LEU A 2 -10.16 14.57 9.17
N ASN A 3 -10.75 15.62 9.77
CA ASN A 3 -12.07 16.09 9.41
C ASN A 3 -11.97 17.01 8.21
N GLY A 4 -12.35 16.52 7.02
CA GLY A 4 -12.58 17.37 5.88
C GLY A 4 -12.25 16.83 4.50
N PHE A 5 -11.98 15.54 4.34
CA PHE A 5 -11.81 14.94 3.02
C PHE A 5 -13.18 14.56 2.43
N SER A 6 -13.94 15.56 1.98
CA SER A 6 -15.14 15.31 1.18
C SER A 6 -14.70 14.99 -0.26
N PHE A 7 -14.26 13.76 -0.49
CA PHE A 7 -14.23 13.20 -1.83
C PHE A 7 -15.70 12.99 -2.26
N ARG A 8 -16.23 13.89 -3.09
CA ARG A 8 -17.55 13.74 -3.71
C ARG A 8 -17.53 12.60 -4.73
N TYR A 9 -17.31 11.38 -4.27
CA TYR A 9 -17.70 10.19 -5.00
C TYR A 9 -19.13 9.81 -4.60
N SER A 10 -20.00 9.61 -5.58
CA SER A 10 -21.40 9.23 -5.44
C SER A 10 -21.60 8.14 -4.38
N PHE A 11 -22.59 8.29 -3.49
CA PHE A 11 -22.89 7.41 -2.34
C PHE A 11 -23.02 5.91 -2.71
N THR A 12 -23.44 5.57 -3.92
CA THR A 12 -23.51 4.20 -4.44
C THR A 12 -22.12 3.60 -4.72
N LYS A 13 -21.15 4.39 -5.16
CA LYS A 13 -19.76 3.97 -5.37
C LYS A 13 -18.99 3.77 -4.04
N HIS A 14 -19.32 4.52 -2.99
CA HIS A 14 -18.66 4.38 -1.68
C HIS A 14 -18.93 3.02 -1.01
N ARG A 15 -20.17 2.53 -1.10
CA ARG A 15 -20.53 1.22 -0.53
C ARG A 15 -19.84 0.09 -1.28
N SER A 16 -19.74 0.19 -2.60
CA SER A 16 -19.02 -0.75 -3.44
C SER A 16 -17.51 -0.74 -3.14
N TYR A 17 -16.89 0.43 -3.06
CA TYR A 17 -15.46 0.59 -2.75
C TYR A 17 -15.09 -0.01 -1.38
N PHE A 18 -15.85 0.33 -0.33
CA PHE A 18 -15.61 -0.21 1.00
C PHE A 18 -15.71 -1.73 1.03
N TYR A 19 -16.72 -2.28 0.38
CA TYR A 19 -16.92 -3.73 0.31
C TYR A 19 -15.78 -4.43 -0.45
N GLN A 20 -15.36 -3.89 -1.58
CA GLN A 20 -14.22 -4.40 -2.35
C GLN A 20 -12.93 -4.33 -1.54
N LEU A 21 -12.69 -3.24 -0.82
CA LEU A 21 -11.53 -3.10 0.05
C LEU A 21 -11.54 -4.13 1.18
N VAL A 22 -12.69 -4.38 1.81
CA VAL A 22 -12.83 -5.42 2.85
C VAL A 22 -12.55 -6.81 2.28
N LEU A 23 -12.99 -7.10 1.06
CA LEU A 23 -12.69 -8.37 0.39
C LEU A 23 -11.20 -8.52 0.09
N LEU A 24 -10.55 -7.46 -0.38
CA LEU A 24 -9.12 -7.44 -0.63
C LEU A 24 -8.32 -7.67 0.66
N LEU A 25 -8.67 -6.97 1.73
CA LEU A 25 -7.95 -7.00 3.00
C LEU A 25 -8.24 -8.27 3.84
N GLY A 26 -9.40 -8.89 3.67
CA GLY A 26 -9.88 -9.96 4.53
C GLY A 26 -10.38 -9.49 5.91
N PHE A 27 -10.39 -8.20 6.17
CA PHE A 27 -10.88 -7.59 7.42
C PHE A 27 -11.47 -6.20 7.19
N LYS A 28 -12.23 -5.68 8.18
CA LYS A 28 -12.77 -4.32 8.14
C LYS A 28 -11.72 -3.31 8.63
N PRO A 29 -11.40 -2.25 7.85
CA PRO A 29 -10.57 -1.14 8.33
C PRO A 29 -11.17 -0.45 9.55
N HIS A 30 -10.32 -0.07 10.53
CA HIS A 30 -10.72 0.85 11.60
C HIS A 30 -10.73 2.29 11.09
N ASN A 31 -9.73 2.65 10.29
CA ASN A 31 -9.60 3.97 9.68
C ASN A 31 -9.48 3.86 8.14
N ILE A 32 -10.61 3.96 7.46
CA ILE A 32 -10.66 3.85 5.99
C ILE A 32 -9.85 4.94 5.26
N ASP A 33 -9.63 6.10 5.89
CA ASP A 33 -8.94 7.20 5.23
C ASP A 33 -7.43 6.92 5.05
N LEU A 34 -6.84 6.06 5.88
CA LEU A 34 -5.49 5.54 5.65
C LEU A 34 -5.39 4.76 4.33
N TYR A 35 -6.37 3.91 4.05
CA TYR A 35 -6.40 3.10 2.84
C TYR A 35 -6.69 3.92 1.59
N LYS A 36 -7.58 4.92 1.69
CA LYS A 36 -7.78 5.88 0.59
C LYS A 36 -6.50 6.65 0.28
N LEU A 37 -5.76 7.05 1.33
CA LEU A 37 -4.50 7.75 1.17
C LEU A 37 -3.43 6.86 0.55
N ALA A 38 -3.37 5.58 0.91
CA ALA A 38 -2.44 4.59 0.34
C ALA A 38 -2.59 4.43 -1.17
N PHE A 39 -3.81 4.61 -1.70
CA PHE A 39 -4.09 4.52 -3.13
C PHE A 39 -4.08 5.88 -3.85
N CYS A 40 -3.73 6.97 -3.17
CA CYS A 40 -3.70 8.31 -3.72
C CYS A 40 -2.28 8.65 -4.21
N HIS A 41 -2.05 8.59 -5.53
CA HIS A 41 -0.75 8.88 -6.11
C HIS A 41 -0.45 10.38 -6.11
N SER A 42 0.83 10.77 -5.94
CA SER A 42 1.28 12.17 -5.88
C SER A 42 0.97 12.99 -7.13
N SER A 43 0.81 12.36 -8.30
CA SER A 43 0.39 13.03 -9.54
C SER A 43 -0.94 13.78 -9.45
N LEU A 44 -1.78 13.45 -8.46
CA LEU A 44 -3.05 14.16 -8.23
C LEU A 44 -2.83 15.57 -7.67
N SER A 45 -1.65 15.85 -7.08
CA SER A 45 -1.29 17.14 -6.47
C SER A 45 -2.33 17.64 -5.47
N LEU A 46 -2.91 16.72 -4.68
CA LEU A 46 -3.90 17.06 -3.66
C LEU A 46 -3.21 17.56 -2.40
N THR A 47 -3.85 18.51 -1.73
CA THR A 47 -3.41 19.05 -0.44
C THR A 47 -4.54 19.10 0.56
N ASP A 48 -4.21 19.06 1.84
CA ASP A 48 -5.14 19.36 2.93
C ASP A 48 -5.39 20.87 3.03
N LYS A 49 -6.26 21.28 3.98
CA LYS A 49 -6.57 22.69 4.24
C LYS A 49 -5.38 23.52 4.73
N ASN A 50 -4.30 22.89 5.15
CA ASN A 50 -3.07 23.53 5.63
C ASN A 50 -1.97 23.53 4.55
N GLY A 51 -2.25 23.01 3.34
CA GLY A 51 -1.31 22.91 2.23
C GLY A 51 -0.40 21.67 2.29
N ASN A 52 -0.59 20.74 3.23
CA ASN A 52 0.20 19.50 3.26
C ASN A 52 -0.22 18.55 2.15
N PRO A 53 0.74 17.87 1.48
CA PRO A 53 0.43 16.90 0.44
C PRO A 53 -0.45 15.76 0.95
N LEU A 54 -1.47 15.41 0.16
CA LEU A 54 -2.33 14.25 0.38
C LEU A 54 -2.04 13.20 -0.69
N ASN A 55 -1.04 12.37 -0.43
CA ASN A 55 -0.61 11.29 -1.29
C ASN A 55 -0.09 10.10 -0.46
N ASN A 56 0.29 9.03 -1.15
CA ASN A 56 0.73 7.79 -0.54
C ASN A 56 2.20 7.77 -0.09
N GLU A 57 3.03 8.75 -0.44
CA GLU A 57 4.50 8.69 -0.26
C GLU A 57 4.94 8.44 1.18
N ARG A 58 4.25 9.03 2.16
CA ARG A 58 4.59 8.80 3.58
C ARG A 58 4.19 7.40 4.07
N LEU A 59 3.11 6.84 3.54
CA LEU A 59 2.69 5.47 3.84
C LEU A 59 3.59 4.47 3.11
N GLU A 60 3.99 4.76 1.88
CA GLU A 60 4.99 4.01 1.12
C GLU A 60 6.30 3.91 1.90
N PHE A 61 6.83 5.04 2.38
CA PHE A 61 8.08 5.09 3.15
C PHE A 61 8.07 4.14 4.36
N ILE A 62 7.02 4.15 5.16
CA ILE A 62 6.94 3.24 6.31
C ILE A 62 6.59 1.82 5.91
N GLY A 63 5.79 1.66 4.86
CA GLY A 63 5.35 0.37 4.35
C GLY A 63 6.50 -0.46 3.79
N ASP A 64 7.43 0.17 3.06
CA ASP A 64 8.68 -0.46 2.59
C ASP A 64 9.46 -1.07 3.77
N ALA A 65 9.72 -0.30 4.82
CA ALA A 65 10.45 -0.77 5.99
C ALA A 65 9.72 -1.93 6.73
N ILE A 66 8.39 -1.86 6.84
CA ILE A 66 7.57 -2.91 7.46
C ILE A 66 7.58 -4.17 6.59
N LEU A 67 7.42 -4.02 5.27
CA LEU A 67 7.45 -5.14 4.33
C LEU A 67 8.79 -5.88 4.39
N ASP A 68 9.90 -5.13 4.37
CA ASP A 68 11.26 -5.68 4.51
C ASP A 68 11.42 -6.47 5.81
N ALA A 69 10.92 -5.94 6.93
CA ALA A 69 10.98 -6.62 8.22
C ALA A 69 10.14 -7.92 8.25
N VAL A 70 8.92 -7.87 7.70
CA VAL A 70 8.03 -9.05 7.63
C VAL A 70 8.64 -10.14 6.75
N ILE A 71 9.17 -9.79 5.58
CA ILE A 71 9.81 -10.75 4.67
C ILE A 71 11.08 -11.32 5.29
N ALA A 72 11.88 -10.50 5.99
CA ALA A 72 13.06 -10.97 6.72
C ALA A 72 12.71 -12.00 7.79
N ASP A 73 11.66 -11.75 8.60
CA ASP A 73 11.16 -12.65 9.63
C ASP A 73 10.68 -13.98 9.02
N LEU A 74 9.88 -13.91 7.96
CA LEU A 74 9.41 -15.10 7.24
C LEU A 74 10.57 -15.94 6.70
N LEU A 75 11.56 -15.32 6.07
CA LEU A 75 12.72 -16.02 5.52
C LEU A 75 13.56 -16.65 6.62
N TYR A 76 13.79 -15.93 7.72
CA TYR A 76 14.53 -16.44 8.86
C TYR A 76 13.90 -17.71 9.44
N ILE A 77 12.58 -17.73 9.57
CA ILE A 77 11.84 -18.89 10.09
C ILE A 77 11.83 -20.04 9.08
N GLN A 78 11.59 -19.75 7.81
CA GLN A 78 11.44 -20.80 6.79
C GLN A 78 12.75 -21.42 6.32
N PHE A 79 13.85 -20.71 6.43
CA PHE A 79 15.17 -21.15 5.96
C PHE A 79 16.23 -21.13 7.08
N PRO A 80 16.05 -21.94 8.16
CA PRO A 80 16.89 -21.88 9.35
C PRO A 80 18.36 -22.26 9.11
N ASN A 81 18.68 -22.91 8.00
CA ASN A 81 20.03 -23.34 7.66
C ASN A 81 20.75 -22.41 6.66
N GLU A 82 20.06 -21.36 6.17
CA GLU A 82 20.65 -20.41 5.26
C GLU A 82 21.44 -19.32 6.00
N ASN A 83 22.55 -18.88 5.38
CA ASN A 83 23.35 -17.79 5.94
C ASN A 83 22.72 -16.41 5.63
N GLU A 84 23.22 -15.36 6.31
CA GLU A 84 22.72 -13.98 6.19
C GLU A 84 22.76 -13.49 4.71
N GLY A 85 23.86 -13.72 3.99
CA GLY A 85 23.99 -13.28 2.60
C GLY A 85 22.92 -13.91 1.68
N ARG A 86 22.59 -15.20 1.90
CA ARG A 86 21.53 -15.87 1.14
C ARG A 86 20.16 -15.33 1.49
N LEU A 87 19.87 -15.14 2.79
CA LEU A 87 18.60 -14.54 3.22
C LEU A 87 18.41 -13.13 2.70
N SER A 88 19.46 -12.30 2.72
CA SER A 88 19.43 -10.94 2.17
C SER A 88 19.19 -10.93 0.66
N LEU A 89 19.80 -11.84 -0.09
CA LEU A 89 19.54 -11.98 -1.52
C LEU A 89 18.10 -12.42 -1.81
N MET A 90 17.57 -13.37 -1.04
CA MET A 90 16.19 -13.85 -1.18
C MET A 90 15.19 -12.71 -0.89
N ARG A 91 15.40 -11.94 0.19
CA ARG A 91 14.58 -10.78 0.50
C ARG A 91 14.59 -9.77 -0.64
N SER A 92 15.77 -9.33 -1.09
CA SER A 92 15.92 -8.38 -2.20
C SER A 92 15.20 -8.85 -3.48
N ASN A 93 15.22 -10.16 -3.76
CA ASN A 93 14.50 -10.71 -4.90
C ASN A 93 12.97 -10.70 -4.72
N LEU A 94 12.47 -10.84 -3.50
CA LEU A 94 11.04 -10.82 -3.22
C LEU A 94 10.45 -9.41 -3.24
N VAL A 95 11.15 -8.44 -2.61
CA VAL A 95 10.64 -7.07 -2.46
C VAL A 95 11.10 -6.11 -3.57
N ASN A 96 11.68 -6.61 -4.65
CA ASN A 96 12.04 -5.73 -5.76
C ASN A 96 10.79 -5.16 -6.45
N ARG A 97 10.93 -3.97 -7.03
CA ARG A 97 9.84 -3.22 -7.68
C ARG A 97 9.04 -4.04 -8.68
N LYS A 98 9.73 -4.82 -9.52
CA LYS A 98 9.05 -5.65 -10.54
C LYS A 98 8.11 -6.68 -9.92
N ASN A 99 8.52 -7.30 -8.81
CA ASN A 99 7.68 -8.26 -8.11
C ASN A 99 6.52 -7.58 -7.39
N LEU A 100 6.75 -6.42 -6.75
CA LEU A 100 5.69 -5.67 -6.09
C LEU A 100 4.65 -5.13 -7.09
N ASP A 101 5.09 -4.63 -8.25
CA ASP A 101 4.18 -4.24 -9.34
C ASP A 101 3.33 -5.43 -9.81
N LYS A 102 3.95 -6.60 -10.00
CA LYS A 102 3.26 -7.83 -10.40
C LYS A 102 2.26 -8.27 -9.34
N LEU A 103 2.66 -8.34 -8.07
CA LEU A 103 1.78 -8.69 -6.95
C LEU A 103 0.60 -7.73 -6.83
N SER A 104 0.82 -6.43 -6.99
CA SER A 104 -0.23 -5.43 -6.95
C SER A 104 -1.29 -5.65 -8.03
N GLN A 105 -0.86 -6.08 -9.22
CA GLN A 105 -1.77 -6.41 -10.32
C GLN A 105 -2.52 -7.72 -10.05
N GLU A 106 -1.81 -8.78 -9.68
CA GLU A 106 -2.39 -10.12 -9.45
C GLU A 106 -3.37 -10.15 -8.27
N THR A 107 -3.16 -9.32 -7.26
CA THR A 107 -4.04 -9.21 -6.08
C THR A 107 -5.19 -8.24 -6.28
N GLY A 108 -5.23 -7.46 -7.37
CA GLY A 108 -6.23 -6.43 -7.61
C GLY A 108 -6.00 -5.12 -6.85
N ILE A 109 -4.86 -4.97 -6.18
CA ILE A 109 -4.46 -3.72 -5.50
C ILE A 109 -4.37 -2.57 -6.51
N ALA A 110 -3.85 -2.83 -7.70
CA ALA A 110 -3.70 -1.85 -8.77
C ALA A 110 -5.03 -1.18 -9.17
N ASP A 111 -6.16 -1.88 -9.03
CA ASP A 111 -7.49 -1.36 -9.38
C ASP A 111 -8.00 -0.26 -8.43
N PHE A 112 -7.40 -0.16 -7.25
CA PHE A 112 -7.73 0.88 -6.27
C PHE A 112 -6.96 2.18 -6.48
N ILE A 113 -5.89 2.18 -7.30
CA ILE A 113 -4.99 3.32 -7.45
C ILE A 113 -5.68 4.47 -8.17
N ILE A 114 -5.58 5.67 -7.58
CA ILE A 114 -6.07 6.91 -8.16
C ILE A 114 -4.85 7.72 -8.61
N THR A 115 -4.71 7.91 -9.91
CA THR A 115 -3.58 8.60 -10.54
C THR A 115 -4.03 9.40 -11.76
N LYS A 116 -3.26 10.43 -12.13
CA LYS A 116 -3.40 11.15 -13.41
C LYS A 116 -2.41 10.67 -14.47
N ILE A 117 -1.51 9.75 -14.11
CA ILE A 117 -0.51 9.21 -15.04
C ILE A 117 -1.20 8.17 -15.91
N ASP A 118 -0.98 8.23 -17.22
CA ASP A 118 -1.53 7.27 -18.17
C ASP A 118 -0.89 5.88 -17.97
N ASN A 119 -1.68 4.82 -18.15
CA ASN A 119 -1.28 3.42 -17.88
C ASN A 119 -0.02 2.98 -18.64
N ASN A 120 0.33 3.61 -19.76
CA ASN A 120 1.53 3.32 -20.52
C ASN A 120 2.85 3.87 -19.90
N HIS A 121 2.77 4.73 -18.88
CA HIS A 121 3.92 5.33 -18.19
C HIS A 121 3.98 4.97 -16.71
N ASN A 122 3.16 4.04 -16.27
CA ASN A 122 2.97 3.65 -14.85
C ASN A 122 4.05 2.69 -14.32
N GLN A 123 5.31 2.84 -14.73
CA GLN A 123 6.37 2.07 -14.08
C GLN A 123 6.43 2.46 -12.59
N HIS A 124 6.19 1.48 -11.71
CA HIS A 124 6.36 1.55 -10.25
C HIS A 124 5.19 2.13 -9.42
N VAL A 125 4.14 2.67 -10.01
CA VAL A 125 3.00 3.20 -9.23
C VAL A 125 2.28 2.09 -8.46
N ALA A 126 2.22 0.90 -9.03
CA ALA A 126 1.55 -0.24 -8.42
C ALA A 126 2.32 -0.80 -7.22
N GLY A 127 3.65 -0.93 -7.34
CA GLY A 127 4.51 -1.34 -6.23
C GLY A 127 4.50 -0.34 -5.07
N ASN A 128 4.58 0.96 -5.36
CA ASN A 128 4.49 2.01 -4.35
C ASN A 128 3.15 1.99 -3.61
N ALA A 129 2.05 1.72 -4.32
CA ALA A 129 0.72 1.57 -3.69
C ALA A 129 0.63 0.31 -2.83
N PHE A 130 1.32 -0.77 -3.22
CA PHE A 130 1.43 -1.98 -2.41
C PHE A 130 2.15 -1.69 -1.08
N GLU A 131 3.31 -1.05 -1.12
CA GLU A 131 4.04 -0.63 0.07
C GLU A 131 3.21 0.32 0.93
N ALA A 132 2.56 1.32 0.31
CA ALA A 132 1.69 2.25 1.03
C ALA A 132 0.50 1.54 1.70
N LEU A 133 -0.05 0.49 1.09
CA LEU A 133 -1.07 -0.34 1.70
C LEU A 133 -0.56 -1.07 2.95
N ILE A 134 0.66 -1.63 2.91
CA ILE A 134 1.31 -2.23 4.09
C ILE A 134 1.46 -1.17 5.21
N GLY A 135 1.90 0.04 4.86
CA GLY A 135 1.98 1.16 5.82
C GLY A 135 0.62 1.53 6.42
N ALA A 136 -0.45 1.53 5.61
CA ALA A 136 -1.80 1.78 6.08
C ALA A 136 -2.29 0.69 7.05
N ILE A 137 -2.04 -0.59 6.73
CA ILE A 137 -2.37 -1.73 7.59
C ILE A 137 -1.63 -1.61 8.92
N TYR A 138 -0.35 -1.30 8.89
CA TYR A 138 0.46 -1.12 10.08
C TYR A 138 -0.10 -0.04 11.02
N TYR A 139 -0.47 1.12 10.50
CA TYR A 139 -1.06 2.20 11.31
C TYR A 139 -2.49 1.89 11.79
N ASP A 140 -3.24 1.10 11.03
CA ASP A 140 -4.62 0.73 11.38
C ASP A 140 -4.68 -0.43 12.37
N ARG A 141 -3.74 -1.40 12.29
CA ARG A 141 -3.80 -2.69 12.98
C ARG A 141 -2.60 -2.99 13.86
N GLY A 142 -1.47 -2.32 13.68
CA GLY A 142 -0.20 -2.64 14.33
C GLY A 142 0.56 -3.76 13.65
N PHE A 143 1.74 -4.08 14.19
CA PHE A 143 2.67 -5.03 13.58
C PHE A 143 2.24 -6.51 13.70
N TYR A 144 1.55 -6.88 14.79
CA TYR A 144 1.24 -8.27 15.14
C TYR A 144 -0.25 -8.65 14.96
N LYS A 145 -0.95 -8.02 14.05
CA LYS A 145 -2.38 -8.34 13.86
C LYS A 145 -2.73 -8.66 12.43
#